data_7bbda7a3bcd5e24709aa4e1a4ea3b714
#
_entry.id   7bbda7a3bcd5e24709aa4e1a4ea3b714
#
_cell.length_a   1.000
_cell.length_b   1.000
_cell.length_c   1.000
_cell.angle_alpha   90.00
_cell.angle_beta   90.00
_cell.angle_gamma   90.00
#
_symmetry.space_group_name_H-M   'P 1'
#
loop_
_entity.id
_entity.type
_entity.pdbx_description
1 polymer ?
#
loop_
_entity_poly.entity_id
_entity_poly.type
_entity_poly.pdbx_seq_one_letter_code
_entity_poly.pdbx_strand_id
1 'polypeptide(L)'
;VTVGYLAHSAKDDCPAQSYAAHITGVWNRVARYAAEAERFGKYPGHLLRLAKQSALRHDLGKLDDANQAVLHGNVHRRSLPVNHVDAGCAAMMAEENLYAALLIFSHHKGLPNLAEQGNRMELMFRDEETASRKHTDQTFAKLLKRHRACVSDLVPPELIEAYPGEQSVFLRMALSCLADADHTDTAAAYKQAPEQEQMPPLRAEERLAALDRYVSALGGDDARSALRRQMYAACRDAKITDGFAACDSPVGSGKTTAVMAHLLRQAVRRKSRRIFVILPYTSIIQQSVDVYRKALVLPGEDPAKVVAELHCRADFEDMDTRYLTALWRAPIVVTTAVAFFETMASNRPSALRRLHELPGSVVFVDEAHNALPIDLLPLAWGWMNALAEEWGCYWVLASGSLVRYWALPRLMALRIPQPNVCELVPEHLRAELMQYETGRIRFQWEPEPLSRQALCQRVQASLGPRLLILNTVQSAAVFASDLCDAYGREAVEHLSTALTAVDRAAASERIKKRLQDQTDTDWTLVATSCVEAGVDFSFRTGFREVSSLLSLLQAAASTGMAQSLKPRCGASA
;
A
#
# COMPACT_ATOMS: atom_id res chain seq x y z
N VAL A 1 -46.03 -15.44 16.47
CA VAL A 1 -44.62 -15.09 16.30
C VAL A 1 -44.50 -14.59 14.88
N THR A 2 -44.48 -13.27 14.67
CA THR A 2 -44.19 -12.67 13.36
C THR A 2 -42.78 -13.09 13.00
N VAL A 3 -42.64 -14.00 12.03
CA VAL A 3 -41.36 -14.40 11.49
C VAL A 3 -40.75 -13.14 10.84
N GLY A 4 -39.73 -12.56 11.46
CA GLY A 4 -39.09 -11.35 10.97
C GLY A 4 -38.35 -11.63 9.65
N TYR A 5 -38.26 -10.63 8.77
CA TYR A 5 -37.47 -10.75 7.54
C TYR A 5 -35.98 -10.93 7.86
N LEU A 6 -35.30 -11.79 7.10
CA LEU A 6 -33.87 -12.09 7.25
C LEU A 6 -33.02 -11.39 6.18
N ALA A 7 -31.82 -11.01 6.55
CA ALA A 7 -30.76 -10.61 5.63
C ALA A 7 -29.79 -11.76 5.35
N HIS A 8 -29.52 -12.58 6.35
CA HIS A 8 -28.61 -13.73 6.25
C HIS A 8 -29.20 -14.95 6.95
N SER A 9 -29.02 -16.13 6.36
CA SER A 9 -29.43 -17.40 6.94
C SER A 9 -28.58 -17.77 8.13
N ALA A 10 -29.08 -18.63 9.01
CA ALA A 10 -28.26 -19.27 10.03
C ALA A 10 -27.15 -20.11 9.35
N LYS A 11 -25.95 -20.07 9.93
CA LYS A 11 -24.80 -20.81 9.44
C LYS A 11 -23.97 -21.32 10.62
N ASP A 12 -23.63 -22.59 10.58
CA ASP A 12 -22.92 -23.24 11.68
C ASP A 12 -23.63 -22.97 13.02
N ASP A 13 -22.94 -22.53 14.06
CA ASP A 13 -23.50 -22.17 15.35
C ASP A 13 -23.98 -20.71 15.47
N CYS A 14 -24.03 -19.98 14.34
CA CYS A 14 -24.49 -18.60 14.32
C CYS A 14 -25.94 -18.50 13.90
N PRO A 15 -26.79 -17.74 14.64
CA PRO A 15 -28.18 -17.54 14.29
C PRO A 15 -28.33 -16.72 13.00
N ALA A 16 -29.50 -16.84 12.37
CA ALA A 16 -29.85 -15.99 11.23
C ALA A 16 -29.88 -14.52 11.66
N GLN A 17 -29.41 -13.64 10.78
CA GLN A 17 -29.43 -12.19 11.00
C GLN A 17 -30.72 -11.60 10.43
N SER A 18 -31.44 -10.82 11.23
CA SER A 18 -32.62 -10.11 10.72
C SER A 18 -32.23 -8.98 9.76
N TYR A 19 -33.13 -8.70 8.80
CA TYR A 19 -32.95 -7.59 7.86
C TYR A 19 -32.76 -6.25 8.56
N ALA A 20 -33.58 -5.96 9.58
CA ALA A 20 -33.47 -4.73 10.36
C ALA A 20 -32.11 -4.60 11.07
N ALA A 21 -31.62 -5.67 11.69
CA ALA A 21 -30.32 -5.66 12.36
C ALA A 21 -29.18 -5.42 11.37
N HIS A 22 -29.19 -6.07 10.22
CA HIS A 22 -28.19 -5.89 9.17
C HIS A 22 -28.16 -4.45 8.63
N ILE A 23 -29.32 -3.93 8.17
CA ILE A 23 -29.39 -2.56 7.64
C ILE A 23 -28.94 -1.54 8.69
N THR A 24 -29.35 -1.70 9.96
CA THR A 24 -28.92 -0.81 11.05
C THR A 24 -27.41 -0.94 11.32
N GLY A 25 -26.88 -2.15 11.30
CA GLY A 25 -25.46 -2.42 11.46
C GLY A 25 -24.61 -1.75 10.36
N VAL A 26 -24.99 -1.94 9.10
CA VAL A 26 -24.35 -1.32 7.95
C VAL A 26 -24.46 0.22 8.00
N TRP A 27 -25.65 0.75 8.30
CA TRP A 27 -25.89 2.18 8.47
C TRP A 27 -24.97 2.83 9.52
N ASN A 28 -24.83 2.20 10.69
CA ASN A 28 -23.98 2.73 11.76
C ASN A 28 -22.49 2.69 11.40
N ARG A 29 -22.03 1.60 10.75
CA ARG A 29 -20.65 1.50 10.28
C ARG A 29 -20.33 2.51 9.20
N VAL A 30 -21.19 2.64 8.19
CA VAL A 30 -21.07 3.64 7.13
C VAL A 30 -21.01 5.04 7.72
N ALA A 31 -21.88 5.36 8.69
CA ALA A 31 -21.88 6.66 9.35
C ALA A 31 -20.54 6.96 10.03
N ARG A 32 -19.98 5.97 10.72
CA ARG A 32 -18.67 6.10 11.37
C ARG A 32 -17.54 6.25 10.35
N TYR A 33 -17.45 5.36 9.36
CA TYR A 33 -16.36 5.37 8.36
C TYR A 33 -16.34 6.67 7.55
N ALA A 34 -17.51 7.08 7.07
CA ALA A 34 -17.62 8.31 6.30
C ALA A 34 -17.31 9.55 7.16
N ALA A 35 -17.81 9.62 8.39
CA ALA A 35 -17.51 10.73 9.29
C ALA A 35 -16.02 10.83 9.65
N GLU A 36 -15.35 9.69 9.88
CA GLU A 36 -13.91 9.65 10.13
C GLU A 36 -13.10 10.13 8.93
N ALA A 37 -13.46 9.73 7.71
CA ALA A 37 -12.81 10.17 6.48
C ALA A 37 -13.05 11.68 6.23
N GLU A 38 -14.28 12.16 6.40
CA GLU A 38 -14.67 13.55 6.17
C GLU A 38 -14.07 14.54 7.16
N ARG A 39 -13.58 14.11 8.33
CA ARG A 39 -12.82 14.98 9.24
C ARG A 39 -11.62 15.66 8.56
N PHE A 40 -11.12 15.04 7.50
CA PHE A 40 -10.01 15.53 6.68
C PHE A 40 -10.46 16.00 5.31
N GLY A 41 -11.76 15.92 5.05
CA GLY A 41 -12.36 16.25 3.76
C GLY A 41 -12.58 17.75 3.59
N LYS A 42 -12.32 18.23 2.38
CA LYS A 42 -12.57 19.62 1.98
C LYS A 42 -14.07 19.92 1.83
N TYR A 43 -14.86 18.93 1.51
CA TYR A 43 -16.29 19.04 1.22
C TYR A 43 -17.11 18.20 2.22
N PRO A 44 -17.39 18.72 3.42
CA PRO A 44 -18.04 17.98 4.48
C PRO A 44 -19.49 17.61 4.15
N GLY A 45 -19.94 16.47 4.63
CA GLY A 45 -21.31 16.00 4.51
C GLY A 45 -21.64 15.28 3.21
N HIS A 46 -20.84 15.37 2.15
CA HIS A 46 -21.11 14.70 0.87
C HIS A 46 -20.94 13.17 0.97
N LEU A 47 -19.82 12.73 1.53
CA LEU A 47 -19.53 11.30 1.68
C LEU A 47 -20.50 10.63 2.64
N LEU A 48 -20.73 11.26 3.80
CA LEU A 48 -21.63 10.74 4.83
C LEU A 48 -23.06 10.58 4.30
N ARG A 49 -23.57 11.60 3.61
CA ARG A 49 -24.93 11.57 3.03
C ARG A 49 -25.06 10.49 1.97
N LEU A 50 -24.15 10.45 0.99
CA LEU A 50 -24.18 9.45 -0.08
C LEU A 50 -24.07 8.01 0.46
N ALA A 51 -23.11 7.79 1.34
CA ALA A 51 -22.89 6.46 1.90
C ALA A 51 -24.09 5.97 2.74
N LYS A 52 -24.73 6.85 3.51
CA LYS A 52 -25.97 6.53 4.24
C LYS A 52 -27.15 6.26 3.31
N GLN A 53 -27.36 7.06 2.27
CA GLN A 53 -28.43 6.82 1.30
C GLN A 53 -28.28 5.45 0.65
N SER A 54 -27.06 5.08 0.28
CA SER A 54 -26.76 3.79 -0.31
C SER A 54 -26.96 2.63 0.68
N ALA A 55 -26.44 2.78 1.91
CA ALA A 55 -26.54 1.76 2.96
C ALA A 55 -28.01 1.42 3.32
N LEU A 56 -28.88 2.42 3.30
CA LEU A 56 -30.28 2.22 3.68
C LEU A 56 -31.00 1.20 2.78
N ARG A 57 -30.64 1.14 1.49
CA ARG A 57 -31.40 0.36 0.49
C ARG A 57 -30.56 -0.63 -0.30
N HIS A 58 -29.29 -0.85 0.04
CA HIS A 58 -28.39 -1.72 -0.75
C HIS A 58 -28.96 -3.14 -0.92
N ASP A 59 -29.67 -3.63 0.07
CA ASP A 59 -30.18 -4.99 0.18
C ASP A 59 -31.71 -5.09 0.07
N LEU A 60 -32.39 -4.06 -0.47
CA LEU A 60 -33.85 -3.99 -0.50
C LEU A 60 -34.53 -5.25 -1.09
N GLY A 61 -33.93 -5.83 -2.11
CA GLY A 61 -34.48 -7.03 -2.77
C GLY A 61 -34.36 -8.29 -1.93
N LYS A 62 -33.61 -8.33 -0.82
CA LYS A 62 -33.63 -9.44 0.12
C LYS A 62 -35.03 -9.64 0.73
N LEU A 63 -35.88 -8.61 0.78
CA LEU A 63 -37.26 -8.67 1.26
C LEU A 63 -38.25 -9.35 0.31
N ASP A 64 -37.81 -9.79 -0.88
CA ASP A 64 -38.67 -10.55 -1.80
C ASP A 64 -39.05 -11.92 -1.21
N ASP A 65 -40.26 -12.37 -1.47
CA ASP A 65 -40.76 -13.63 -0.91
C ASP A 65 -39.92 -14.84 -1.31
N ALA A 66 -39.45 -14.87 -2.57
CA ALA A 66 -38.62 -15.97 -3.05
C ALA A 66 -37.26 -15.97 -2.38
N ASN A 67 -36.67 -14.78 -2.15
CA ASN A 67 -35.41 -14.64 -1.41
C ASN A 67 -35.60 -15.01 0.07
N GLN A 68 -36.69 -14.59 0.69
CA GLN A 68 -37.00 -14.95 2.08
C GLN A 68 -37.20 -16.45 2.27
N ALA A 69 -37.81 -17.14 1.30
CA ALA A 69 -37.96 -18.59 1.35
C ALA A 69 -36.60 -19.32 1.42
N VAL A 70 -35.61 -18.81 0.70
CA VAL A 70 -34.24 -19.35 0.76
C VAL A 70 -33.56 -18.97 2.08
N LEU A 71 -33.66 -17.70 2.51
CA LEU A 71 -33.04 -17.22 3.75
C LEU A 71 -33.55 -17.92 5.01
N HIS A 72 -34.83 -18.30 5.02
CA HIS A 72 -35.46 -19.12 6.09
C HIS A 72 -35.17 -20.63 5.99
N GLY A 73 -34.47 -21.07 4.94
CA GLY A 73 -34.18 -22.49 4.71
C GLY A 73 -35.36 -23.32 4.18
N ASN A 74 -36.47 -22.67 3.82
CA ASN A 74 -37.65 -23.36 3.24
C ASN A 74 -37.38 -23.89 1.83
N VAL A 75 -36.43 -23.30 1.13
CA VAL A 75 -35.96 -23.69 -0.20
C VAL A 75 -34.44 -23.77 -0.18
N HIS A 76 -33.88 -24.92 -0.50
CA HIS A 76 -32.44 -25.12 -0.56
C HIS A 76 -31.88 -24.63 -1.91
N ARG A 77 -31.20 -23.48 -1.90
CA ARG A 77 -30.45 -22.93 -3.03
C ARG A 77 -29.11 -22.35 -2.57
N ARG A 78 -28.10 -22.35 -3.46
CA ARG A 78 -26.78 -21.74 -3.21
C ARG A 78 -26.80 -20.22 -3.36
N SER A 79 -27.77 -19.66 -4.07
CA SER A 79 -27.90 -18.22 -4.33
C SER A 79 -29.38 -17.80 -4.24
N LEU A 80 -29.57 -16.52 -3.96
CA LEU A 80 -30.91 -15.92 -3.97
C LEU A 80 -31.52 -15.97 -5.37
N PRO A 81 -32.79 -16.39 -5.53
CA PRO A 81 -33.45 -16.52 -6.83
C PRO A 81 -33.76 -15.19 -7.51
N VAL A 82 -33.92 -14.10 -6.74
CA VAL A 82 -34.16 -12.75 -7.24
C VAL A 82 -32.94 -11.89 -6.92
N ASN A 83 -32.49 -11.10 -7.89
CA ASN A 83 -31.38 -10.17 -7.68
C ASN A 83 -31.73 -9.15 -6.59
N HIS A 84 -31.10 -9.26 -5.43
CA HIS A 84 -31.41 -8.43 -4.27
C HIS A 84 -30.97 -6.97 -4.41
N VAL A 85 -30.06 -6.68 -5.35
CA VAL A 85 -29.51 -5.34 -5.61
C VAL A 85 -30.47 -4.49 -6.45
N ASP A 86 -31.17 -5.10 -7.41
CA ASP A 86 -31.98 -4.39 -8.42
C ASP A 86 -33.08 -3.51 -7.82
N ALA A 87 -33.74 -3.98 -6.75
CA ALA A 87 -34.78 -3.20 -6.08
C ALA A 87 -34.24 -1.92 -5.42
N GLY A 88 -33.04 -2.00 -4.83
CA GLY A 88 -32.36 -0.84 -4.26
C GLY A 88 -31.96 0.19 -5.33
N CYS A 89 -31.44 -0.30 -6.47
CA CYS A 89 -31.14 0.56 -7.62
C CYS A 89 -32.40 1.23 -8.17
N ALA A 90 -33.49 0.46 -8.35
CA ALA A 90 -34.76 1.00 -8.80
C ALA A 90 -35.28 2.11 -7.87
N ALA A 91 -35.16 1.92 -6.56
CA ALA A 91 -35.55 2.93 -5.57
C ALA A 91 -34.76 4.25 -5.72
N MET A 92 -33.44 4.15 -5.88
CA MET A 92 -32.60 5.33 -6.02
C MET A 92 -32.78 6.02 -7.37
N MET A 93 -32.98 5.26 -8.45
CA MET A 93 -33.29 5.82 -9.77
C MET A 93 -34.63 6.57 -9.76
N ALA A 94 -35.65 6.05 -9.08
CA ALA A 94 -36.94 6.74 -8.93
C ALA A 94 -36.86 8.05 -8.10
N GLU A 95 -35.84 8.16 -7.25
CA GLU A 95 -35.51 9.38 -6.47
C GLU A 95 -34.47 10.27 -7.17
N GLU A 96 -34.12 10.00 -8.43
CA GLU A 96 -33.11 10.70 -9.22
C GLU A 96 -31.72 10.72 -8.58
N ASN A 97 -31.43 9.78 -7.69
CA ASN A 97 -30.15 9.64 -6.98
C ASN A 97 -29.19 8.67 -7.68
N LEU A 98 -28.60 9.12 -8.78
CA LEU A 98 -27.70 8.31 -9.61
C LEU A 98 -26.47 7.79 -8.86
N TYR A 99 -25.91 8.60 -7.96
CA TYR A 99 -24.74 8.20 -7.20
C TYR A 99 -25.04 7.05 -6.22
N ALA A 100 -26.16 7.14 -5.49
CA ALA A 100 -26.56 6.05 -4.61
C ALA A 100 -26.94 4.79 -5.38
N ALA A 101 -27.62 4.91 -6.53
CA ALA A 101 -27.91 3.80 -7.42
C ALA A 101 -26.63 3.11 -7.92
N LEU A 102 -25.62 3.90 -8.32
CA LEU A 102 -24.31 3.38 -8.72
C LEU A 102 -23.63 2.60 -7.59
N LEU A 103 -23.62 3.13 -6.37
CA LEU A 103 -22.99 2.45 -5.23
C LEU A 103 -23.70 1.15 -4.87
N ILE A 104 -25.04 1.17 -4.86
CA ILE A 104 -25.86 -0.03 -4.64
C ILE A 104 -25.58 -1.07 -5.73
N PHE A 105 -25.57 -0.68 -7.00
CA PHE A 105 -25.22 -1.58 -8.11
C PHE A 105 -23.85 -2.21 -7.93
N SER A 106 -22.91 -1.42 -7.42
CA SER A 106 -21.49 -1.76 -7.39
C SER A 106 -21.04 -2.56 -6.18
N HIS A 107 -21.79 -2.58 -5.07
CA HIS A 107 -21.27 -3.07 -3.78
C HIS A 107 -20.88 -4.56 -3.78
N HIS A 108 -21.40 -5.36 -4.71
CA HIS A 108 -20.95 -6.75 -4.94
C HIS A 108 -20.16 -6.94 -6.23
N LYS A 109 -20.57 -6.29 -7.32
CA LYS A 109 -20.01 -6.51 -8.65
C LYS A 109 -18.82 -5.59 -8.96
N GLY A 110 -18.72 -4.45 -8.27
CA GLY A 110 -17.75 -3.41 -8.52
C GLY A 110 -18.24 -2.29 -9.45
N LEU A 111 -17.47 -1.21 -9.53
CA LEU A 111 -17.81 -0.06 -10.36
C LEU A 111 -17.84 -0.46 -11.84
N PRO A 112 -18.96 -0.22 -12.53
CA PRO A 112 -19.11 -0.54 -13.94
C PRO A 112 -18.40 0.48 -14.83
N ASN A 113 -18.33 0.16 -16.12
CA ASN A 113 -18.04 1.17 -17.14
C ASN A 113 -19.24 2.13 -17.27
N LEU A 114 -19.06 3.38 -16.83
CA LEU A 114 -20.13 4.37 -16.80
C LEU A 114 -20.63 4.75 -18.19
N ALA A 115 -19.78 4.73 -19.23
CA ALA A 115 -20.21 4.98 -20.59
C ALA A 115 -21.15 3.87 -21.11
N GLU A 116 -20.85 2.61 -20.82
CA GLU A 116 -21.73 1.50 -21.14
C GLU A 116 -23.06 1.56 -20.38
N GLN A 117 -23.02 1.94 -19.11
CA GLN A 117 -24.25 2.13 -18.32
C GLN A 117 -25.08 3.30 -18.85
N GLY A 118 -24.46 4.41 -19.23
CA GLY A 118 -25.15 5.55 -19.86
C GLY A 118 -25.88 5.18 -21.15
N ASN A 119 -25.32 4.30 -21.95
CA ASN A 119 -25.96 3.79 -23.18
C ASN A 119 -27.22 2.95 -22.89
N ARG A 120 -27.42 2.45 -21.67
CA ARG A 120 -28.60 1.67 -21.27
C ARG A 120 -29.81 2.57 -20.94
N MET A 121 -29.63 3.87 -20.88
CA MET A 121 -30.69 4.86 -20.62
C MET A 121 -31.52 4.52 -19.36
N GLU A 122 -32.81 4.30 -19.50
CA GLU A 122 -33.74 3.96 -18.38
C GLU A 122 -33.39 2.64 -17.66
N LEU A 123 -32.55 1.79 -18.28
CA LEU A 123 -32.07 0.54 -17.69
C LEU A 123 -30.70 0.68 -17.00
N MET A 124 -30.20 1.90 -16.84
CA MET A 124 -28.96 2.16 -16.13
C MET A 124 -29.02 1.59 -14.70
N PHE A 125 -27.97 0.88 -14.29
CA PHE A 125 -27.84 0.21 -12.99
C PHE A 125 -28.94 -0.82 -12.64
N ARG A 126 -29.76 -1.22 -13.61
CA ARG A 126 -30.78 -2.26 -13.45
C ARG A 126 -30.24 -3.64 -13.86
N ASP A 127 -30.88 -4.70 -13.38
CA ASP A 127 -30.53 -6.06 -13.77
C ASP A 127 -30.57 -6.24 -15.29
N GLU A 128 -29.67 -7.06 -15.82
CA GLU A 128 -29.62 -7.36 -17.26
C GLU A 128 -30.73 -8.31 -17.70
N GLU A 129 -31.16 -9.20 -16.80
CA GLU A 129 -32.21 -10.17 -17.06
C GLU A 129 -33.58 -9.50 -17.02
N THR A 130 -34.30 -9.53 -18.14
CA THR A 130 -35.61 -8.89 -18.28
C THR A 130 -36.65 -9.48 -17.34
N ALA A 131 -36.64 -10.80 -17.10
CA ALA A 131 -37.59 -11.45 -16.21
C ALA A 131 -37.38 -11.00 -14.75
N SER A 132 -36.10 -10.89 -14.31
CA SER A 132 -35.72 -10.39 -12.99
C SER A 132 -36.17 -8.94 -12.78
N ARG A 133 -35.93 -8.06 -13.76
CA ARG A 133 -36.40 -6.65 -13.69
C ARG A 133 -37.91 -6.54 -13.59
N LYS A 134 -38.63 -7.23 -14.45
CA LYS A 134 -40.13 -7.23 -14.43
C LYS A 134 -40.66 -7.69 -13.08
N HIS A 135 -40.05 -8.73 -12.50
CA HIS A 135 -40.44 -9.21 -11.17
C HIS A 135 -40.19 -8.14 -10.10
N THR A 136 -39.02 -7.51 -10.12
CA THR A 136 -38.67 -6.39 -9.22
C THR A 136 -39.71 -5.27 -9.35
N ASP A 137 -40.04 -4.83 -10.58
CA ASP A 137 -40.99 -3.75 -10.82
C ASP A 137 -42.38 -4.07 -10.28
N GLN A 138 -42.84 -5.32 -10.43
CA GLN A 138 -44.13 -5.80 -9.92
C GLN A 138 -44.18 -5.86 -8.39
N THR A 139 -43.04 -6.19 -7.73
CA THR A 139 -42.96 -6.36 -6.28
C THR A 139 -42.51 -5.10 -5.54
N PHE A 140 -42.05 -4.10 -6.25
CA PHE A 140 -41.35 -2.91 -5.74
C PHE A 140 -42.11 -2.20 -4.60
N ALA A 141 -43.37 -1.88 -4.79
CA ALA A 141 -44.18 -1.19 -3.77
C ALA A 141 -44.30 -2.02 -2.47
N LYS A 142 -44.40 -3.36 -2.61
CA LYS A 142 -44.42 -4.29 -1.48
C LYS A 142 -43.09 -4.30 -0.74
N LEU A 143 -41.97 -4.32 -1.46
CA LEU A 143 -40.60 -4.29 -0.87
C LEU A 143 -40.38 -3.00 -0.10
N LEU A 144 -40.73 -1.84 -0.65
CA LEU A 144 -40.64 -0.54 0.02
C LEU A 144 -41.48 -0.46 1.30
N LYS A 145 -42.71 -1.02 1.26
CA LYS A 145 -43.58 -1.08 2.45
C LYS A 145 -42.94 -1.95 3.56
N ARG A 146 -42.41 -3.12 3.21
CA ARG A 146 -41.67 -3.99 4.14
C ARG A 146 -40.46 -3.31 4.73
N HIS A 147 -39.69 -2.67 3.87
CA HIS A 147 -38.48 -1.93 4.27
C HIS A 147 -38.78 -0.84 5.31
N ARG A 148 -39.76 0.02 5.04
CA ARG A 148 -40.20 1.06 5.96
C ARG A 148 -40.66 0.50 7.32
N ALA A 149 -41.34 -0.66 7.31
CA ALA A 149 -41.74 -1.33 8.55
C ALA A 149 -40.57 -1.92 9.34
N CYS A 150 -39.50 -2.35 8.67
CA CYS A 150 -38.32 -2.92 9.31
C CYS A 150 -37.37 -1.89 9.90
N VAL A 151 -37.24 -0.72 9.27
CA VAL A 151 -36.22 0.30 9.59
C VAL A 151 -36.81 1.70 9.68
N SER A 152 -37.99 1.82 10.31
CA SER A 152 -38.72 3.09 10.49
C SER A 152 -37.92 4.19 11.18
N ASP A 153 -36.96 3.82 12.02
CA ASP A 153 -36.17 4.71 12.83
C ASP A 153 -34.97 5.31 12.06
N LEU A 154 -34.67 4.78 10.86
CA LEU A 154 -33.59 5.28 10.03
C LEU A 154 -34.10 6.34 9.04
N VAL A 155 -33.74 7.58 9.28
CA VAL A 155 -34.13 8.70 8.42
C VAL A 155 -33.08 8.95 7.36
N PRO A 156 -33.42 8.81 6.04
CA PRO A 156 -32.47 9.08 4.98
C PRO A 156 -32.03 10.56 5.01
N PRO A 157 -30.75 10.86 4.82
CA PRO A 157 -30.30 12.24 4.71
C PRO A 157 -30.76 12.86 3.39
N GLU A 158 -30.67 14.18 3.29
CA GLU A 158 -30.93 14.92 2.04
C GLU A 158 -30.04 14.40 0.90
N LEU A 159 -30.55 14.51 -0.31
CA LEU A 159 -29.80 14.17 -1.53
C LEU A 159 -28.58 15.07 -1.66
N ILE A 160 -27.51 14.53 -2.21
CA ILE A 160 -26.38 15.34 -2.64
C ILE A 160 -26.61 15.74 -4.11
N GLU A 161 -26.34 16.99 -4.44
CA GLU A 161 -26.36 17.44 -5.84
C GLU A 161 -25.17 16.84 -6.59
N ALA A 162 -24.10 17.57 -6.74
CA ALA A 162 -22.87 17.10 -7.35
C ALA A 162 -21.71 17.22 -6.35
N TYR A 163 -20.77 16.27 -6.40
CA TYR A 163 -19.54 16.41 -5.65
C TYR A 163 -18.63 17.42 -6.37
N PRO A 164 -18.14 18.48 -5.69
CA PRO A 164 -17.39 19.55 -6.36
C PRO A 164 -15.93 19.20 -6.67
N GLY A 165 -15.41 18.10 -6.16
CA GLY A 165 -14.03 17.66 -6.32
C GLY A 165 -13.84 16.51 -7.32
N GLU A 166 -12.76 15.74 -7.15
CA GLU A 166 -12.43 14.62 -8.01
C GLU A 166 -13.41 13.45 -7.82
N GLN A 167 -14.33 13.30 -8.75
CA GLN A 167 -15.44 12.34 -8.65
C GLN A 167 -14.99 10.88 -8.60
N SER A 168 -13.93 10.54 -9.32
CA SER A 168 -13.48 9.14 -9.39
C SER A 168 -12.89 8.66 -8.05
N VAL A 169 -12.23 9.54 -7.30
CA VAL A 169 -11.77 9.29 -5.94
C VAL A 169 -12.95 9.25 -4.97
N PHE A 170 -13.85 10.23 -5.07
CA PHE A 170 -15.03 10.32 -4.21
C PHE A 170 -15.93 9.10 -4.28
N LEU A 171 -16.27 8.63 -5.49
CA LEU A 171 -17.14 7.46 -5.68
C LEU A 171 -16.49 6.16 -5.17
N ARG A 172 -15.16 6.02 -5.37
CA ARG A 172 -14.42 4.90 -4.78
C ARG A 172 -14.40 4.95 -3.26
N MET A 173 -14.25 6.14 -2.69
CA MET A 173 -14.30 6.35 -1.24
C MET A 173 -15.68 6.00 -0.67
N ALA A 174 -16.75 6.42 -1.33
CA ALA A 174 -18.11 6.11 -0.92
C ALA A 174 -18.42 4.61 -1.04
N LEU A 175 -18.00 3.96 -2.14
CA LEU A 175 -18.12 2.51 -2.29
C LEU A 175 -17.28 1.76 -1.25
N SER A 176 -16.10 2.29 -0.92
CA SER A 176 -15.24 1.73 0.14
C SER A 176 -15.98 1.68 1.48
N CYS A 177 -16.63 2.78 1.87
CA CYS A 177 -17.42 2.82 3.11
C CYS A 177 -18.56 1.81 3.10
N LEU A 178 -19.32 1.73 2.00
CA LEU A 178 -20.46 0.80 1.89
C LEU A 178 -20.01 -0.66 1.90
N ALA A 179 -19.05 -1.00 1.03
CA ALA A 179 -18.57 -2.38 0.91
C ALA A 179 -17.90 -2.88 2.18
N ASP A 180 -17.14 -2.03 2.88
CA ASP A 180 -16.54 -2.46 4.14
C ASP A 180 -17.56 -2.59 5.27
N ALA A 181 -18.55 -1.71 5.32
CA ALA A 181 -19.62 -1.78 6.33
C ALA A 181 -20.47 -3.05 6.15
N ASP A 182 -20.88 -3.38 4.92
CA ASP A 182 -21.65 -4.57 4.59
C ASP A 182 -20.90 -5.87 4.91
N HIS A 183 -19.67 -5.98 4.40
CA HIS A 183 -18.81 -7.14 4.67
C HIS A 183 -18.48 -7.32 6.16
N THR A 184 -18.20 -6.22 6.86
CA THR A 184 -17.85 -6.29 8.28
C THR A 184 -19.07 -6.63 9.14
N ASP A 185 -20.26 -6.12 8.79
CA ASP A 185 -21.50 -6.46 9.49
C ASP A 185 -21.85 -7.94 9.31
N THR A 186 -21.74 -8.43 8.08
CA THR A 186 -21.95 -9.85 7.77
C THR A 186 -20.93 -10.74 8.50
N ALA A 187 -19.65 -10.37 8.50
CA ALA A 187 -18.60 -11.11 9.21
C ALA A 187 -18.84 -11.11 10.73
N ALA A 188 -19.28 -10.01 11.29
CA ALA A 188 -19.60 -9.91 12.73
C ALA A 188 -20.78 -10.82 13.09
N ALA A 189 -21.83 -10.87 12.27
CA ALA A 189 -22.98 -11.76 12.47
C ALA A 189 -22.59 -13.25 12.51
N TYR A 190 -21.54 -13.62 11.76
CA TYR A 190 -20.96 -14.97 11.73
C TYR A 190 -19.75 -15.17 12.65
N LYS A 191 -19.50 -14.26 13.58
CA LYS A 191 -18.33 -14.30 14.51
C LYS A 191 -16.98 -14.42 13.78
N GLN A 192 -16.89 -13.84 12.58
CA GLN A 192 -15.68 -13.82 11.73
C GLN A 192 -15.01 -12.42 11.69
N ALA A 193 -15.45 -11.51 12.53
CA ALA A 193 -14.85 -10.21 12.75
C ALA A 193 -14.70 -9.96 14.26
N PRO A 194 -13.77 -9.07 14.68
CA PRO A 194 -13.65 -8.69 16.07
C PRO A 194 -14.96 -8.11 16.61
N GLU A 195 -15.32 -8.47 17.85
CA GLU A 195 -16.52 -7.91 18.50
C GLU A 195 -16.43 -6.39 18.68
N GLN A 196 -15.23 -5.90 18.93
CA GLN A 196 -14.93 -4.47 19.03
C GLN A 196 -13.87 -4.09 17.99
N GLU A 197 -14.23 -3.18 17.11
CA GLU A 197 -13.31 -2.61 16.12
C GLU A 197 -12.41 -1.56 16.81
N GLN A 198 -11.49 -2.00 17.67
CA GLN A 198 -10.54 -1.10 18.31
C GLN A 198 -9.40 -0.80 17.34
N MET A 199 -9.28 0.48 16.96
CA MET A 199 -8.17 0.96 16.15
C MET A 199 -7.11 1.58 17.06
N PRO A 200 -5.87 1.02 17.10
CA PRO A 200 -4.80 1.62 17.89
C PRO A 200 -4.52 3.05 17.42
N PRO A 201 -4.38 4.02 18.33
CA PRO A 201 -4.06 5.41 17.95
C PRO A 201 -2.61 5.53 17.45
N LEU A 202 -2.36 6.48 16.56
CA LEU A 202 -1.02 6.70 16.00
C LEU A 202 0.00 7.15 17.05
N ARG A 203 -0.38 7.93 18.07
CA ARG A 203 0.52 8.43 19.11
C ARG A 203 1.81 9.04 18.53
N ALA A 204 1.66 9.90 17.51
CA ALA A 204 2.78 10.36 16.69
C ALA A 204 3.88 11.08 17.49
N GLU A 205 3.53 11.83 18.51
CA GLU A 205 4.47 12.57 19.38
C GLU A 205 5.36 11.63 20.18
N GLU A 206 4.76 10.61 20.81
CA GLU A 206 5.47 9.61 21.59
C GLU A 206 6.36 8.73 20.72
N ARG A 207 5.88 8.37 19.51
CA ARG A 207 6.69 7.62 18.54
C ARG A 207 7.83 8.43 17.98
N LEU A 208 7.66 9.74 17.77
CA LEU A 208 8.75 10.62 17.39
C LEU A 208 9.84 10.65 18.47
N ALA A 209 9.45 10.79 19.73
CA ALA A 209 10.40 10.74 20.84
C ALA A 209 11.10 9.36 20.98
N ALA A 210 10.39 8.26 20.68
CA ALA A 210 10.99 6.93 20.63
C ALA A 210 12.01 6.79 19.50
N LEU A 211 11.67 7.29 18.31
CA LEU A 211 12.57 7.31 17.15
C LEU A 211 13.81 8.17 17.40
N ASP A 212 13.67 9.35 18.02
CA ASP A 212 14.80 10.20 18.41
C ASP A 212 15.77 9.44 19.33
N ARG A 213 15.27 8.71 20.32
CA ARG A 213 16.10 7.88 21.20
C ARG A 213 16.77 6.74 20.44
N TYR A 214 16.02 6.04 19.58
CA TYR A 214 16.55 4.95 18.76
C TYR A 214 17.70 5.42 17.87
N VAL A 215 17.53 6.53 17.15
CA VAL A 215 18.56 7.07 16.24
C VAL A 215 19.78 7.57 17.03
N SER A 216 19.57 8.19 18.19
CA SER A 216 20.67 8.63 19.05
C SER A 216 21.51 7.45 19.58
N ALA A 217 20.87 6.30 19.83
CA ALA A 217 21.54 5.09 20.31
C ALA A 217 22.32 4.33 19.22
N LEU A 218 22.05 4.60 17.92
CA LEU A 218 22.81 3.96 16.83
C LEU A 218 24.30 4.33 16.84
N GLY A 219 24.67 5.45 17.46
CA GLY A 219 26.06 5.87 17.70
C GLY A 219 26.87 6.12 16.42
N GLY A 220 28.20 6.11 16.58
CA GLY A 220 29.18 6.26 15.50
C GLY A 220 29.77 7.67 15.44
N ASP A 221 31.12 7.74 15.47
CA ASP A 221 31.89 8.99 15.42
C ASP A 221 32.55 9.21 14.05
N ASP A 222 32.26 8.35 13.08
CA ASP A 222 32.77 8.48 11.72
C ASP A 222 31.99 9.53 10.90
N ALA A 223 32.60 9.97 9.81
CA ALA A 223 32.04 11.01 8.93
C ALA A 223 30.68 10.64 8.36
N ARG A 224 30.43 9.36 8.09
CA ARG A 224 29.13 8.86 7.60
C ARG A 224 28.04 9.02 8.64
N SER A 225 28.35 8.67 9.89
CA SER A 225 27.43 8.82 11.03
C SER A 225 27.11 10.31 11.29
N ALA A 226 28.10 11.19 11.13
CA ALA A 226 27.86 12.62 11.22
C ALA A 226 26.90 13.15 10.13
N LEU A 227 27.09 12.75 8.88
CA LEU A 227 26.21 13.11 7.77
C LEU A 227 24.79 12.55 7.94
N ARG A 228 24.66 11.31 8.44
CA ARG A 228 23.37 10.71 8.76
C ARG A 228 22.61 11.46 9.85
N ARG A 229 23.31 11.93 10.89
CA ARG A 229 22.71 12.80 11.93
C ARG A 229 22.23 14.13 11.37
N GLN A 230 23.03 14.76 10.50
CA GLN A 230 22.63 16.00 9.82
C GLN A 230 21.39 15.80 8.94
N MET A 231 21.34 14.71 8.16
CA MET A 231 20.18 14.36 7.35
C MET A 231 18.94 14.11 8.19
N TYR A 232 19.10 13.36 9.30
CA TYR A 232 18.00 13.11 10.23
C TYR A 232 17.42 14.43 10.77
N ALA A 233 18.29 15.33 11.25
CA ALA A 233 17.87 16.63 11.76
C ALA A 233 17.20 17.50 10.68
N ALA A 234 17.79 17.54 9.47
CA ALA A 234 17.24 18.29 8.36
C ALA A 234 15.82 17.84 7.99
N CYS A 235 15.62 16.52 7.82
CA CYS A 235 14.28 15.96 7.52
C CYS A 235 13.31 16.18 8.68
N ARG A 236 13.73 15.85 9.92
CA ARG A 236 12.91 15.96 11.12
C ARG A 236 12.40 17.38 11.33
N ASP A 237 13.25 18.39 11.12
CA ASP A 237 12.95 19.78 11.43
C ASP A 237 12.44 20.60 10.24
N ALA A 238 12.32 19.98 9.06
CA ALA A 238 11.77 20.63 7.87
C ALA A 238 10.36 21.19 8.10
N LYS A 239 10.17 22.45 7.76
CA LYS A 239 8.89 23.18 7.93
C LYS A 239 8.14 23.24 6.61
N ILE A 240 7.47 22.15 6.24
CA ILE A 240 6.69 22.07 5.01
C ILE A 240 5.19 22.16 5.33
N THR A 241 4.49 23.02 4.62
CA THR A 241 3.03 23.25 4.78
C THR A 241 2.23 22.59 3.68
N ASP A 242 2.82 22.43 2.50
CA ASP A 242 2.19 21.91 1.29
C ASP A 242 1.85 20.42 1.42
N GLY A 243 1.12 19.87 0.45
CA GLY A 243 0.69 18.47 0.45
C GLY A 243 1.79 17.47 0.07
N PHE A 244 2.94 17.97 -0.47
CA PHE A 244 4.00 17.13 -1.00
C PHE A 244 5.39 17.56 -0.55
N ALA A 245 6.25 16.57 -0.31
CA ALA A 245 7.69 16.74 -0.14
C ALA A 245 8.48 15.70 -0.93
N ALA A 246 9.73 16.03 -1.21
CA ALA A 246 10.70 15.16 -1.85
C ALA A 246 11.92 14.91 -0.94
N CYS A 247 12.42 13.68 -0.93
CA CYS A 247 13.66 13.32 -0.26
C CYS A 247 14.61 12.65 -1.25
N ASP A 248 15.42 13.48 -1.91
CA ASP A 248 16.47 13.03 -2.82
C ASP A 248 17.77 12.89 -2.03
N SER A 249 18.15 11.65 -1.75
CA SER A 249 19.38 11.38 -0.99
C SER A 249 19.94 10.00 -1.33
N PRO A 250 21.28 9.84 -1.39
CA PRO A 250 21.90 8.58 -1.80
C PRO A 250 21.52 7.42 -0.89
N VAL A 251 21.66 6.20 -1.41
CA VAL A 251 21.48 4.99 -0.61
C VAL A 251 22.51 4.97 0.54
N GLY A 252 22.07 4.53 1.71
CA GLY A 252 22.94 4.50 2.89
C GLY A 252 22.99 5.77 3.71
N SER A 253 22.33 6.86 3.30
CA SER A 253 22.25 8.14 4.02
C SER A 253 21.38 8.14 5.29
N GLY A 254 20.66 7.04 5.58
CA GLY A 254 19.72 6.97 6.71
C GLY A 254 18.31 7.47 6.37
N LYS A 255 17.95 7.49 5.09
CA LYS A 255 16.66 7.96 4.54
C LYS A 255 15.44 7.42 5.31
N THR A 256 15.39 6.12 5.57
CA THR A 256 14.25 5.44 6.21
C THR A 256 13.85 6.07 7.55
N THR A 257 14.82 6.30 8.43
CA THR A 257 14.56 6.90 9.76
C THR A 257 14.36 8.42 9.66
N ALA A 258 15.09 9.10 8.78
CA ALA A 258 15.00 10.55 8.60
C ALA A 258 13.63 10.95 8.03
N VAL A 259 13.13 10.25 7.01
CA VAL A 259 11.79 10.47 6.46
C VAL A 259 10.71 10.12 7.49
N MET A 260 10.86 9.01 8.23
CA MET A 260 9.89 8.64 9.27
C MET A 260 9.78 9.72 10.36
N ALA A 261 10.89 10.34 10.77
CA ALA A 261 10.86 11.45 11.72
C ALA A 261 10.07 12.64 11.17
N HIS A 262 10.27 12.97 9.89
CA HIS A 262 9.48 14.00 9.21
C HIS A 262 7.98 13.66 9.18
N LEU A 263 7.63 12.42 8.80
CA LEU A 263 6.24 11.97 8.75
C LEU A 263 5.56 12.05 10.11
N LEU A 264 6.23 11.61 11.18
CA LEU A 264 5.71 11.70 12.54
C LEU A 264 5.48 13.15 12.94
N ARG A 265 6.41 14.07 12.62
CA ARG A 265 6.25 15.49 12.87
C ARG A 265 5.09 16.10 12.08
N GLN A 266 4.93 15.72 10.81
CA GLN A 266 3.76 16.12 10.02
C GLN A 266 2.46 15.52 10.57
N ALA A 267 2.50 14.28 11.04
CA ALA A 267 1.34 13.64 11.65
C ALA A 267 0.88 14.37 12.92
N VAL A 268 1.79 14.81 13.79
CA VAL A 268 1.47 15.65 14.94
C VAL A 268 0.82 16.96 14.49
N ARG A 269 1.43 17.65 13.55
CA ARG A 269 0.96 18.95 13.06
C ARG A 269 -0.43 18.89 12.41
N ARG A 270 -0.65 17.86 11.57
CA ARG A 270 -1.87 17.65 10.79
C ARG A 270 -2.94 16.86 11.55
N LYS A 271 -2.62 16.37 12.76
CA LYS A 271 -3.45 15.44 13.54
C LYS A 271 -3.81 14.20 12.72
N SER A 272 -2.84 13.70 11.96
CA SER A 272 -3.03 12.57 11.07
C SER A 272 -3.29 11.30 11.85
N ARG A 273 -4.08 10.41 11.27
CA ARG A 273 -4.49 9.18 11.94
C ARG A 273 -3.61 7.98 11.64
N ARG A 274 -2.88 7.97 10.49
CA ARG A 274 -2.03 6.85 10.05
C ARG A 274 -0.82 7.30 9.28
N ILE A 275 0.17 6.41 9.23
CA ILE A 275 1.33 6.49 8.36
C ILE A 275 1.31 5.31 7.40
N PHE A 276 1.42 5.58 6.10
CA PHE A 276 1.64 4.56 5.08
C PHE A 276 3.09 4.62 4.59
N VAL A 277 3.73 3.45 4.53
CA VAL A 277 5.06 3.29 3.93
C VAL A 277 4.92 2.37 2.74
N ILE A 278 5.16 2.92 1.56
CA ILE A 278 4.98 2.25 0.28
C ILE A 278 6.35 1.92 -0.29
N LEU A 279 6.61 0.63 -0.46
CA LEU A 279 7.89 0.10 -0.92
C LEU A 279 7.73 -0.60 -2.28
N PRO A 280 8.74 -0.56 -3.17
CA PRO A 280 8.62 -1.15 -4.50
C PRO A 280 8.58 -2.67 -4.48
N TYR A 281 9.26 -3.31 -3.51
CA TYR A 281 9.45 -4.76 -3.50
C TYR A 281 9.17 -5.38 -2.14
N THR A 282 8.66 -6.62 -2.13
CA THR A 282 8.39 -7.39 -0.89
C THR A 282 9.65 -7.71 -0.09
N SER A 283 10.82 -7.80 -0.74
CA SER A 283 12.11 -8.07 -0.08
C SER A 283 12.53 -6.98 0.91
N ILE A 284 12.10 -5.74 0.68
CA ILE A 284 12.44 -4.58 1.53
C ILE A 284 11.47 -4.44 2.71
N ILE A 285 10.27 -4.98 2.59
CA ILE A 285 9.21 -4.80 3.59
C ILE A 285 9.66 -5.33 4.94
N GLN A 286 10.12 -6.57 5.01
CA GLN A 286 10.50 -7.20 6.27
C GLN A 286 11.58 -6.39 7.01
N GLN A 287 12.63 -5.99 6.30
CA GLN A 287 13.71 -5.17 6.88
C GLN A 287 13.18 -3.82 7.40
N SER A 288 12.33 -3.16 6.63
CA SER A 288 11.74 -1.88 7.03
C SER A 288 10.80 -2.04 8.22
N VAL A 289 9.98 -3.10 8.24
CA VAL A 289 9.10 -3.45 9.35
C VAL A 289 9.90 -3.71 10.63
N ASP A 290 10.99 -4.48 10.55
CA ASP A 290 11.85 -4.77 11.69
C ASP A 290 12.47 -3.49 12.29
N VAL A 291 12.92 -2.57 11.42
CA VAL A 291 13.44 -1.27 11.86
C VAL A 291 12.34 -0.44 12.52
N TYR A 292 11.17 -0.35 11.91
CA TYR A 292 10.07 0.43 12.45
C TYR A 292 9.51 -0.16 13.75
N ARG A 293 9.39 -1.49 13.85
CA ARG A 293 8.98 -2.14 15.11
C ARG A 293 9.95 -1.85 16.25
N LYS A 294 11.27 -1.94 15.99
CA LYS A 294 12.31 -1.61 17.00
C LYS A 294 12.31 -0.13 17.39
N ALA A 295 12.06 0.77 16.44
CA ALA A 295 12.19 2.20 16.65
C ALA A 295 10.92 2.88 17.16
N LEU A 296 9.74 2.34 16.86
CA LEU A 296 8.47 3.05 17.02
C LEU A 296 7.48 2.41 17.98
N VAL A 297 7.59 1.11 18.27
CA VAL A 297 6.67 0.43 19.19
C VAL A 297 6.92 0.88 20.61
N LEU A 298 5.87 1.31 21.30
CA LEU A 298 5.95 1.82 22.65
C LEU A 298 5.76 0.68 23.68
N PRO A 299 6.23 0.84 24.92
CA PRO A 299 6.10 -0.18 25.94
C PRO A 299 4.65 -0.64 26.13
N GLY A 300 4.44 -1.95 26.14
CA GLY A 300 3.13 -2.57 26.33
C GLY A 300 2.27 -2.68 25.05
N GLU A 301 2.76 -2.21 23.91
CA GLU A 301 2.07 -2.38 22.64
C GLU A 301 2.48 -3.68 21.93
N ASP A 302 1.56 -4.26 21.15
CA ASP A 302 1.83 -5.37 20.26
C ASP A 302 2.48 -4.85 18.95
N PRO A 303 3.72 -5.25 18.62
CA PRO A 303 4.41 -4.78 17.43
C PRO A 303 3.66 -5.03 16.13
N ALA A 304 2.94 -6.15 15.99
CA ALA A 304 2.21 -6.51 14.79
C ALA A 304 0.96 -5.64 14.59
N LYS A 305 0.32 -5.21 15.69
CA LYS A 305 -0.85 -4.31 15.66
C LYS A 305 -0.47 -2.85 15.44
N VAL A 306 0.76 -2.46 15.76
CA VAL A 306 1.27 -1.09 15.57
C VAL A 306 1.87 -0.90 14.18
N VAL A 307 2.76 -1.80 13.76
CA VAL A 307 3.41 -1.77 12.44
C VAL A 307 2.97 -3.00 11.68
N ALA A 308 1.91 -2.83 10.91
CA ALA A 308 1.32 -3.88 10.08
C ALA A 308 2.02 -3.97 8.73
N GLU A 309 2.31 -5.20 8.28
CA GLU A 309 2.83 -5.46 6.95
C GLU A 309 1.77 -6.09 6.06
N LEU A 310 1.54 -5.51 4.88
CA LEU A 310 0.55 -6.01 3.93
C LEU A 310 1.18 -6.30 2.57
N HIS A 311 1.37 -7.56 2.28
CA HIS A 311 1.79 -8.06 0.97
C HIS A 311 1.27 -9.48 0.74
N CYS A 312 1.45 -10.02 -0.46
CA CYS A 312 0.89 -11.33 -0.86
C CYS A 312 1.45 -12.54 -0.09
N ARG A 313 2.45 -12.35 0.77
CA ARG A 313 3.11 -13.40 1.58
C ARG A 313 2.99 -13.16 3.08
N ALA A 314 2.23 -12.15 3.50
CA ALA A 314 2.04 -11.87 4.93
C ALA A 314 1.18 -12.97 5.56
N ASP A 315 1.70 -13.60 6.61
CA ASP A 315 0.97 -14.51 7.47
C ASP A 315 0.52 -13.76 8.73
N PHE A 316 -0.66 -14.09 9.22
CA PHE A 316 -1.26 -13.44 10.38
C PHE A 316 -1.46 -14.46 11.50
N GLU A 317 -0.95 -14.14 12.68
CA GLU A 317 -1.02 -15.02 13.86
C GLU A 317 -2.44 -15.09 14.43
N ASP A 318 -3.20 -14.00 14.32
CA ASP A 318 -4.56 -13.91 14.87
C ASP A 318 -5.52 -13.11 13.95
N MET A 319 -6.82 -13.23 14.25
CA MET A 319 -7.89 -12.57 13.49
C MET A 319 -7.83 -11.04 13.60
N ASP A 320 -7.45 -10.50 14.77
CA ASP A 320 -7.39 -9.06 14.99
C ASP A 320 -6.30 -8.42 14.16
N THR A 321 -5.09 -9.02 14.16
CA THR A 321 -3.96 -8.56 13.36
C THR A 321 -4.29 -8.61 11.87
N ARG A 322 -4.91 -9.70 11.40
CA ARG A 322 -5.39 -9.83 10.02
C ARG A 322 -6.39 -8.74 9.66
N TYR A 323 -7.35 -8.46 10.54
CA TYR A 323 -8.37 -7.45 10.33
C TYR A 323 -7.77 -6.03 10.26
N LEU A 324 -6.90 -5.69 11.21
CA LEU A 324 -6.22 -4.40 11.24
C LEU A 324 -5.34 -4.17 10.00
N THR A 325 -4.63 -5.20 9.58
CA THR A 325 -3.70 -5.13 8.44
C THR A 325 -4.44 -5.07 7.11
N ALA A 326 -5.37 -6.02 6.87
CA ALA A 326 -6.07 -6.13 5.60
C ALA A 326 -6.93 -4.89 5.30
N LEU A 327 -7.45 -4.24 6.32
CA LEU A 327 -8.30 -3.04 6.21
C LEU A 327 -7.54 -1.72 6.46
N TRP A 328 -6.22 -1.73 6.54
CA TRP A 328 -5.39 -0.52 6.75
C TRP A 328 -5.70 0.23 8.05
N ARG A 329 -6.09 -0.48 9.10
CA ARG A 329 -6.50 0.10 10.39
C ARG A 329 -5.39 0.20 11.41
N ALA A 330 -4.23 -0.37 11.14
CA ALA A 330 -3.04 -0.18 11.98
C ALA A 330 -2.51 1.26 11.90
N PRO A 331 -1.88 1.78 12.96
CA PRO A 331 -1.30 3.12 12.98
C PRO A 331 -0.24 3.34 11.90
N ILE A 332 0.56 2.32 11.62
CA ILE A 332 1.62 2.33 10.59
C ILE A 332 1.40 1.11 9.70
N VAL A 333 1.19 1.35 8.41
CA VAL A 333 0.98 0.30 7.40
C VAL A 333 2.14 0.31 6.42
N VAL A 334 2.88 -0.80 6.35
CA VAL A 334 3.95 -1.01 5.39
C VAL A 334 3.44 -1.94 4.29
N THR A 335 3.46 -1.50 3.05
CA THR A 335 2.87 -2.25 1.93
C THR A 335 3.67 -2.06 0.64
N THR A 336 3.38 -2.88 -0.37
CA THR A 336 3.97 -2.71 -1.70
C THR A 336 3.28 -1.59 -2.49
N ALA A 337 4.03 -0.96 -3.41
CA ALA A 337 3.47 0.00 -4.35
C ALA A 337 2.32 -0.60 -5.17
N VAL A 338 2.47 -1.86 -5.61
CA VAL A 338 1.42 -2.59 -6.33
C VAL A 338 0.14 -2.66 -5.49
N ALA A 339 0.20 -3.20 -4.26
CA ALA A 339 -0.99 -3.37 -3.42
C ALA A 339 -1.66 -2.02 -3.07
N PHE A 340 -0.86 -0.97 -2.89
CA PHE A 340 -1.39 0.36 -2.58
C PHE A 340 -2.10 0.99 -3.78
N PHE A 341 -1.42 1.09 -4.92
CA PHE A 341 -1.98 1.73 -6.11
C PHE A 341 -3.09 0.90 -6.77
N GLU A 342 -3.03 -0.44 -6.69
CA GLU A 342 -4.15 -1.29 -7.07
C GLU A 342 -5.39 -1.02 -6.21
N THR A 343 -5.23 -0.79 -4.90
CA THR A 343 -6.36 -0.41 -4.05
C THR A 343 -6.97 0.92 -4.50
N MET A 344 -6.14 1.93 -4.79
CA MET A 344 -6.63 3.23 -5.28
C MET A 344 -7.34 3.12 -6.63
N ALA A 345 -6.81 2.30 -7.55
CA ALA A 345 -7.31 2.16 -8.91
C ALA A 345 -8.45 1.14 -9.06
N SER A 346 -8.67 0.31 -8.06
CA SER A 346 -9.62 -0.80 -8.16
C SER A 346 -11.05 -0.33 -8.46
N ASN A 347 -11.75 -1.17 -9.18
CA ASN A 347 -13.20 -1.11 -9.29
C ASN A 347 -13.90 -2.18 -8.43
N ARG A 348 -13.15 -3.11 -7.81
CA ARG A 348 -13.69 -4.25 -7.05
C ARG A 348 -13.90 -3.89 -5.58
N PRO A 349 -15.08 -4.18 -5.00
CA PRO A 349 -15.38 -3.89 -3.61
C PRO A 349 -14.36 -4.47 -2.63
N SER A 350 -13.94 -5.72 -2.84
CA SER A 350 -12.97 -6.41 -1.98
C SER A 350 -11.63 -5.70 -1.84
N ALA A 351 -11.14 -5.07 -2.90
CA ALA A 351 -9.91 -4.28 -2.86
C ALA A 351 -10.15 -2.86 -2.33
N LEU A 352 -11.33 -2.29 -2.60
CA LEU A 352 -11.69 -0.94 -2.18
C LEU A 352 -12.02 -0.81 -0.69
N ARG A 353 -12.42 -1.88 0.01
CA ARG A 353 -12.87 -1.86 1.41
C ARG A 353 -12.01 -1.01 2.36
N ARG A 354 -10.74 -0.85 2.08
CA ARG A 354 -9.77 -0.15 2.93
C ARG A 354 -9.48 1.29 2.52
N LEU A 355 -9.99 1.75 1.37
CA LEU A 355 -9.62 3.05 0.81
C LEU A 355 -10.07 4.23 1.71
N HIS A 356 -11.22 4.11 2.37
CA HIS A 356 -11.74 5.13 3.30
C HIS A 356 -10.87 5.35 4.55
N GLU A 357 -9.85 4.49 4.76
CA GLU A 357 -8.86 4.66 5.82
C GLU A 357 -7.69 5.58 5.44
N LEU A 358 -7.56 5.94 4.15
CA LEU A 358 -6.47 6.78 3.65
C LEU A 358 -6.60 8.28 3.97
N PRO A 359 -7.79 8.91 3.97
CA PRO A 359 -7.95 10.33 4.33
C PRO A 359 -7.26 10.71 5.64
N GLY A 360 -6.57 11.86 5.64
CA GLY A 360 -5.85 12.37 6.80
C GLY A 360 -4.60 11.58 7.17
N SER A 361 -4.03 10.83 6.25
CA SER A 361 -2.80 10.07 6.48
C SER A 361 -1.57 10.76 5.92
N VAL A 362 -0.41 10.44 6.47
CA VAL A 362 0.88 10.79 5.88
C VAL A 362 1.45 9.57 5.16
N VAL A 363 1.93 9.75 3.95
CA VAL A 363 2.28 8.67 3.03
C VAL A 363 3.71 8.83 2.55
N PHE A 364 4.52 7.81 2.73
CA PHE A 364 5.88 7.72 2.25
C PHE A 364 5.95 6.75 1.07
N VAL A 365 6.38 7.23 -0.09
CA VAL A 365 6.65 6.41 -1.27
C VAL A 365 8.16 6.32 -1.43
N ASP A 366 8.74 5.22 -1.02
CA ASP A 366 10.18 4.98 -1.19
C ASP A 366 10.44 4.41 -2.59
N GLU A 367 11.62 4.73 -3.13
CA GLU A 367 12.01 4.43 -4.51
C GLU A 367 10.90 4.83 -5.51
N ALA A 368 10.39 6.05 -5.35
CA ALA A 368 9.21 6.57 -6.05
C ALA A 368 9.28 6.44 -7.59
N HIS A 369 10.49 6.39 -8.15
CA HIS A 369 10.73 6.17 -9.57
C HIS A 369 10.34 4.74 -10.04
N ASN A 370 10.31 3.76 -9.13
CA ASN A 370 9.94 2.37 -9.39
C ASN A 370 8.53 2.02 -8.87
N ALA A 371 7.84 2.97 -8.23
CA ALA A 371 6.55 2.70 -7.60
C ALA A 371 5.44 2.43 -8.62
N LEU A 372 5.52 3.05 -9.81
CA LEU A 372 4.50 2.94 -10.85
C LEU A 372 5.13 2.89 -12.25
N PRO A 373 4.53 2.11 -13.17
CA PRO A 373 4.80 2.24 -14.61
C PRO A 373 4.49 3.66 -15.11
N ILE A 374 5.31 4.14 -16.04
CA ILE A 374 5.22 5.53 -16.53
C ILE A 374 3.85 5.87 -17.13
N ASP A 375 3.18 4.90 -17.73
CA ASP A 375 1.88 5.10 -18.37
C ASP A 375 0.74 5.24 -17.34
N LEU A 376 0.89 4.72 -16.13
CA LEU A 376 -0.07 4.87 -15.04
C LEU A 376 0.19 6.11 -14.18
N LEU A 377 1.37 6.68 -14.30
CA LEU A 377 1.81 7.81 -13.49
C LEU A 377 0.90 9.04 -13.60
N PRO A 378 0.40 9.47 -14.77
CA PRO A 378 -0.47 10.63 -14.87
C PRO A 378 -1.77 10.50 -14.05
N LEU A 379 -2.42 9.34 -14.13
CA LEU A 379 -3.65 9.06 -13.40
C LEU A 379 -3.40 9.02 -11.89
N ALA A 380 -2.37 8.29 -11.47
CA ALA A 380 -2.00 8.18 -10.06
C ALA A 380 -1.60 9.54 -9.48
N TRP A 381 -0.88 10.37 -10.25
CA TRP A 381 -0.51 11.72 -9.85
C TRP A 381 -1.72 12.62 -9.65
N GLY A 382 -2.72 12.56 -10.56
CA GLY A 382 -3.99 13.27 -10.41
C GLY A 382 -4.71 12.86 -9.11
N TRP A 383 -4.78 11.57 -8.82
CA TRP A 383 -5.42 11.09 -7.58
C TRP A 383 -4.63 11.43 -6.31
N MET A 384 -3.30 11.38 -6.35
CA MET A 384 -2.47 11.82 -5.22
C MET A 384 -2.70 13.30 -4.92
N ASN A 385 -2.82 14.14 -5.96
CA ASN A 385 -3.18 15.56 -5.80
C ASN A 385 -4.57 15.72 -5.18
N ALA A 386 -5.59 15.03 -5.71
CA ALA A 386 -6.94 15.07 -5.14
C ALA A 386 -6.96 14.62 -3.67
N LEU A 387 -6.24 13.56 -3.34
CA LEU A 387 -6.12 13.09 -1.96
C LEU A 387 -5.40 14.09 -1.05
N ALA A 388 -4.41 14.82 -1.56
CA ALA A 388 -3.74 15.86 -0.80
C ALA A 388 -4.64 17.10 -0.58
N GLU A 389 -5.30 17.58 -1.63
CA GLU A 389 -6.09 18.80 -1.60
C GLU A 389 -7.48 18.64 -0.98
N GLU A 390 -8.11 17.50 -1.22
CA GLU A 390 -9.50 17.26 -0.86
C GLU A 390 -9.66 16.36 0.38
N TRP A 391 -8.66 15.51 0.69
CA TRP A 391 -8.76 14.49 1.75
C TRP A 391 -7.63 14.58 2.79
N GLY A 392 -6.86 15.66 2.77
CA GLY A 392 -5.86 15.96 3.79
C GLY A 392 -4.69 14.98 3.87
N CYS A 393 -4.40 14.24 2.80
CA CYS A 393 -3.23 13.38 2.72
C CYS A 393 -1.96 14.21 2.54
N TYR A 394 -0.85 13.73 3.10
CA TYR A 394 0.47 14.32 2.92
C TYR A 394 1.44 13.29 2.34
N TRP A 395 2.19 13.65 1.32
CA TRP A 395 3.04 12.74 0.57
C TRP A 395 4.51 13.09 0.70
N VAL A 396 5.34 12.07 0.94
CA VAL A 396 6.80 12.17 0.80
C VAL A 396 7.25 11.18 -0.27
N LEU A 397 7.86 11.72 -1.34
CA LEU A 397 8.41 10.95 -2.44
C LEU A 397 9.92 10.88 -2.26
N ALA A 398 10.47 9.68 -2.15
CA ALA A 398 11.90 9.54 -1.91
C ALA A 398 12.55 8.53 -2.85
N SER A 399 13.83 8.75 -3.10
CA SER A 399 14.69 7.80 -3.82
C SER A 399 16.15 8.17 -3.65
N GLY A 400 17.05 7.22 -3.90
CA GLY A 400 18.49 7.48 -4.07
C GLY A 400 18.85 8.16 -5.39
N SER A 401 17.91 8.21 -6.33
CA SER A 401 18.02 8.81 -7.66
C SER A 401 16.64 9.32 -8.08
N LEU A 402 16.14 10.30 -7.34
CA LEU A 402 14.77 10.77 -7.48
C LEU A 402 14.53 11.45 -8.83
N VAL A 403 13.68 10.86 -9.63
CA VAL A 403 13.17 11.49 -10.86
C VAL A 403 12.01 12.40 -10.46
N ARG A 404 12.17 13.71 -10.73
CA ARG A 404 11.13 14.72 -10.48
C ARG A 404 10.09 14.69 -11.59
N TYR A 405 9.32 13.61 -11.66
CA TYR A 405 8.35 13.39 -12.74
C TYR A 405 7.25 14.45 -12.78
N TRP A 406 6.94 15.12 -11.67
CA TRP A 406 6.02 16.26 -11.65
C TRP A 406 6.51 17.46 -12.46
N ALA A 407 7.80 17.53 -12.77
CA ALA A 407 8.39 18.55 -13.63
C ALA A 407 8.53 18.10 -15.10
N LEU A 408 8.11 16.86 -15.45
CA LEU A 408 8.21 16.37 -16.82
C LEU A 408 7.19 17.06 -17.72
N PRO A 409 7.60 17.50 -18.94
CA PRO A 409 6.69 18.19 -19.89
C PRO A 409 5.43 17.41 -20.21
N ARG A 410 5.49 16.07 -20.26
CA ARG A 410 4.33 15.20 -20.51
C ARG A 410 3.25 15.34 -19.43
N LEU A 411 3.62 15.43 -18.14
CA LEU A 411 2.66 15.63 -17.05
C LEU A 411 2.15 17.06 -17.02
N MET A 412 3.01 18.03 -17.30
CA MET A 412 2.61 19.42 -17.40
C MET A 412 1.60 19.66 -18.53
N ALA A 413 1.75 18.97 -19.67
CA ALA A 413 0.85 19.05 -20.82
C ALA A 413 -0.57 18.51 -20.52
N LEU A 414 -0.73 17.60 -19.56
CA LEU A 414 -2.03 17.01 -19.20
C LEU A 414 -2.92 17.95 -18.35
N ARG A 415 -2.47 19.18 -18.07
CA ARG A 415 -3.19 20.17 -17.23
C ARG A 415 -3.59 19.63 -15.84
N ILE A 416 -2.90 18.61 -15.36
CA ILE A 416 -3.02 18.14 -13.97
C ILE A 416 -2.42 19.24 -13.08
N PRO A 417 -3.09 19.66 -12.00
CA PRO A 417 -2.53 20.61 -11.07
C PRO A 417 -1.14 20.15 -10.60
N GLN A 418 -0.17 21.05 -10.68
CA GLN A 418 1.19 20.76 -10.22
C GLN A 418 1.36 21.32 -8.81
N PRO A 419 1.42 20.45 -7.79
CA PRO A 419 1.64 20.89 -6.43
C PRO A 419 3.08 21.41 -6.28
N ASN A 420 3.28 22.28 -5.31
CA ASN A 420 4.61 22.61 -4.86
C ASN A 420 5.20 21.42 -4.09
N VAL A 421 6.28 20.82 -4.62
CA VAL A 421 6.99 19.71 -3.99
C VAL A 421 8.28 20.24 -3.36
N CYS A 422 8.30 20.35 -2.04
CA CYS A 422 9.41 20.91 -1.29
C CYS A 422 10.48 19.86 -0.98
N GLU A 423 11.77 20.19 -1.15
CA GLU A 423 12.87 19.29 -0.79
C GLU A 423 13.08 19.24 0.73
N LEU A 424 13.17 18.02 1.29
CA LEU A 424 13.47 17.80 2.71
C LEU A 424 14.95 18.02 3.06
N VAL A 425 15.82 17.64 2.13
CA VAL A 425 17.26 17.71 2.32
C VAL A 425 17.80 18.96 1.62
N PRO A 426 18.42 19.90 2.35
CA PRO A 426 19.04 21.07 1.74
C PRO A 426 20.07 20.69 0.68
N GLU A 427 20.20 21.49 -0.37
CA GLU A 427 21.06 21.19 -1.52
C GLU A 427 22.54 20.97 -1.14
N HIS A 428 23.09 21.78 -0.24
CA HIS A 428 24.46 21.61 0.22
C HIS A 428 24.68 20.26 0.92
N LEU A 429 23.75 19.86 1.81
CA LEU A 429 23.83 18.58 2.51
C LEU A 429 23.65 17.40 1.55
N ARG A 430 22.76 17.54 0.56
CA ARG A 430 22.59 16.54 -0.49
C ARG A 430 23.87 16.36 -1.30
N ALA A 431 24.53 17.46 -1.66
CA ALA A 431 25.81 17.43 -2.37
C ALA A 431 26.90 16.74 -1.54
N GLU A 432 27.00 17.05 -0.25
CA GLU A 432 27.97 16.42 0.67
C GLU A 432 27.71 14.91 0.81
N LEU A 433 26.46 14.50 1.01
CA LEU A 433 26.06 13.09 1.07
C LEU A 433 26.40 12.35 -0.23
N MET A 434 26.10 12.97 -1.37
CA MET A 434 26.39 12.39 -2.69
C MET A 434 27.91 12.26 -2.89
N GLN A 435 28.67 13.30 -2.60
CA GLN A 435 30.13 13.29 -2.71
C GLN A 435 30.75 12.21 -1.80
N TYR A 436 30.26 12.07 -0.58
CA TYR A 436 30.75 11.05 0.35
C TYR A 436 30.46 9.63 -0.18
N GLU A 437 29.22 9.32 -0.57
CA GLU A 437 28.85 7.97 -1.01
C GLU A 437 29.46 7.61 -2.38
N THR A 438 29.55 8.54 -3.32
CA THR A 438 30.21 8.31 -4.63
C THR A 438 31.74 8.22 -4.51
N GLY A 439 32.36 8.98 -3.60
CA GLY A 439 33.80 8.92 -3.33
C GLY A 439 34.27 7.58 -2.75
N ARG A 440 33.38 6.75 -2.24
CA ARG A 440 33.68 5.41 -1.73
C ARG A 440 33.80 4.36 -2.84
N ILE A 441 33.33 4.65 -4.05
CA ILE A 441 33.19 3.68 -5.14
C ILE A 441 34.03 4.15 -6.32
N ARG A 442 34.82 3.23 -6.85
CA ARG A 442 35.57 3.44 -8.09
C ARG A 442 34.87 2.66 -9.20
N PHE A 443 34.25 3.37 -10.14
CA PHE A 443 33.65 2.78 -11.34
C PHE A 443 34.72 2.46 -12.38
N GLN A 444 34.56 1.27 -12.97
CA GLN A 444 35.31 0.87 -14.15
C GLN A 444 34.33 0.40 -15.22
N TRP A 445 34.46 0.95 -16.40
CA TRP A 445 33.66 0.59 -17.57
C TRP A 445 34.44 -0.34 -18.49
N GLU A 446 33.81 -1.45 -18.88
CA GLU A 446 34.32 -2.37 -19.90
C GLU A 446 33.53 -2.12 -21.19
N PRO A 447 34.14 -1.51 -22.24
CA PRO A 447 33.42 -1.15 -23.46
C PRO A 447 33.06 -2.36 -24.33
N GLU A 448 33.87 -3.41 -24.28
CA GLU A 448 33.68 -4.61 -25.09
C GLU A 448 32.99 -5.73 -24.29
N PRO A 449 32.04 -6.44 -24.93
CA PRO A 449 31.39 -7.57 -24.29
C PRO A 449 32.41 -8.64 -23.91
N LEU A 450 32.40 -9.05 -22.65
CA LEU A 450 33.23 -10.16 -22.17
C LEU A 450 32.60 -11.50 -22.55
N SER A 451 33.43 -12.43 -22.99
CA SER A 451 33.00 -13.83 -23.08
C SER A 451 32.68 -14.38 -21.70
N ARG A 452 31.84 -15.42 -21.62
CA ARG A 452 31.49 -16.09 -20.38
C ARG A 452 32.73 -16.50 -19.56
N GLN A 453 33.72 -17.10 -20.23
CA GLN A 453 34.96 -17.53 -19.58
C GLN A 453 35.79 -16.34 -19.09
N ALA A 454 35.91 -15.28 -19.89
CA ALA A 454 36.65 -14.07 -19.51
C ALA A 454 36.00 -13.36 -18.30
N LEU A 455 34.66 -13.34 -18.22
CA LEU A 455 33.96 -12.76 -17.07
C LEU A 455 34.19 -13.60 -15.79
N CYS A 456 34.12 -14.93 -15.87
CA CYS A 456 34.42 -15.81 -14.73
C CYS A 456 35.85 -15.61 -14.21
N GLN A 457 36.85 -15.55 -15.11
CA GLN A 457 38.24 -15.29 -14.75
C GLN A 457 38.42 -13.91 -14.09
N ARG A 458 37.80 -12.89 -14.64
CA ARG A 458 37.87 -11.53 -14.13
C ARG A 458 37.23 -11.37 -12.75
N VAL A 459 36.07 -11.98 -12.55
CA VAL A 459 35.39 -12.01 -11.25
C VAL A 459 36.31 -12.65 -10.21
N GLN A 460 36.87 -13.82 -10.50
CA GLN A 460 37.72 -14.54 -9.57
C GLN A 460 39.05 -13.85 -9.29
N ALA A 461 39.63 -13.18 -10.26
CA ALA A 461 40.88 -12.43 -10.08
C ALA A 461 40.70 -11.16 -9.22
N SER A 462 39.47 -10.74 -8.98
CA SER A 462 39.16 -9.55 -8.19
C SER A 462 39.14 -9.85 -6.69
N LEU A 463 39.32 -8.82 -5.89
CA LEU A 463 39.27 -8.95 -4.43
C LEU A 463 37.85 -9.24 -3.95
N GLY A 464 37.68 -10.27 -3.12
CA GLY A 464 36.40 -10.63 -2.53
C GLY A 464 36.15 -10.05 -1.14
N PRO A 465 34.92 -10.19 -0.61
CA PRO A 465 33.79 -10.83 -1.26
C PRO A 465 33.28 -10.07 -2.48
N ARG A 466 32.79 -10.81 -3.48
CA ARG A 466 32.40 -10.28 -4.79
C ARG A 466 30.92 -10.40 -5.02
N LEU A 467 30.34 -9.43 -5.74
CA LEU A 467 28.94 -9.43 -6.19
C LEU A 467 28.90 -9.39 -7.72
N LEU A 468 28.26 -10.36 -8.36
CA LEU A 468 27.99 -10.39 -9.79
C LEU A 468 26.48 -10.31 -10.01
N ILE A 469 26.00 -9.20 -10.59
CA ILE A 469 24.57 -9.00 -10.90
C ILE A 469 24.35 -9.13 -12.39
N LEU A 470 23.46 -10.05 -12.76
CA LEU A 470 23.09 -10.35 -14.15
C LEU A 470 21.60 -10.03 -14.39
N ASN A 471 21.25 -9.74 -15.65
CA ASN A 471 19.92 -9.26 -16.00
C ASN A 471 18.87 -10.37 -16.02
N THR A 472 19.28 -11.62 -16.22
CA THR A 472 18.34 -12.75 -16.30
C THR A 472 18.63 -13.81 -15.26
N VAL A 473 17.58 -14.50 -14.82
CA VAL A 473 17.68 -15.65 -13.91
C VAL A 473 18.53 -16.76 -14.52
N GLN A 474 18.36 -17.02 -15.83
CA GLN A 474 19.11 -18.04 -16.55
C GLN A 474 20.61 -17.72 -16.58
N SER A 475 20.98 -16.48 -16.92
CA SER A 475 22.40 -16.07 -16.90
C SER A 475 23.00 -16.23 -15.50
N ALA A 476 22.28 -15.79 -14.46
CA ALA A 476 22.74 -15.90 -13.09
C ALA A 476 22.96 -17.37 -12.67
N ALA A 477 22.02 -18.26 -13.00
CA ALA A 477 22.14 -19.69 -12.70
C ALA A 477 23.33 -20.33 -13.42
N VAL A 478 23.51 -20.02 -14.73
CA VAL A 478 24.62 -20.56 -15.53
C VAL A 478 25.96 -20.10 -14.98
N PHE A 479 26.13 -18.80 -14.70
CA PHE A 479 27.37 -18.27 -14.12
C PHE A 479 27.65 -18.80 -12.72
N ALA A 480 26.62 -19.00 -11.89
CA ALA A 480 26.76 -19.62 -10.59
C ALA A 480 27.28 -21.07 -10.72
N SER A 481 26.73 -21.85 -11.67
CA SER A 481 27.20 -23.22 -11.95
C SER A 481 28.66 -23.25 -12.40
N ASP A 482 29.03 -22.37 -13.37
CA ASP A 482 30.41 -22.29 -13.87
C ASP A 482 31.42 -21.98 -12.78
N LEU A 483 31.09 -21.01 -11.91
CA LEU A 483 31.94 -20.65 -10.80
C LEU A 483 32.02 -21.78 -9.75
N CYS A 484 30.93 -22.50 -9.50
CA CYS A 484 30.93 -23.68 -8.64
C CYS A 484 31.81 -24.81 -9.20
N ASP A 485 31.75 -25.07 -10.51
CA ASP A 485 32.52 -26.11 -11.18
C ASP A 485 34.02 -25.75 -11.18
N ALA A 486 34.36 -24.47 -11.33
CA ALA A 486 35.74 -24.01 -11.40
C ALA A 486 36.40 -23.80 -10.03
N TYR A 487 35.65 -23.35 -9.02
CA TYR A 487 36.21 -22.86 -7.74
C TYR A 487 35.61 -23.52 -6.51
N GLY A 488 34.71 -24.48 -6.70
CA GLY A 488 34.05 -25.19 -5.61
C GLY A 488 32.78 -24.49 -5.11
N ARG A 489 31.86 -25.29 -4.59
CA ARG A 489 30.53 -24.90 -4.16
C ARG A 489 30.56 -23.93 -2.97
N GLU A 490 31.56 -24.04 -2.11
CA GLU A 490 31.72 -23.15 -0.95
C GLU A 490 32.16 -21.73 -1.33
N ALA A 491 32.72 -21.54 -2.53
CA ALA A 491 33.13 -20.24 -3.02
C ALA A 491 31.99 -19.43 -3.68
N VAL A 492 30.78 -20.01 -3.79
CA VAL A 492 29.70 -19.38 -4.57
C VAL A 492 28.37 -19.41 -3.80
N GLU A 493 27.75 -18.26 -3.71
CA GLU A 493 26.33 -18.12 -3.31
C GLU A 493 25.51 -17.69 -4.52
N HIS A 494 24.23 -18.11 -4.55
CA HIS A 494 23.29 -17.71 -5.60
C HIS A 494 22.03 -17.13 -5.02
N LEU A 495 21.55 -15.99 -5.56
CA LEU A 495 20.31 -15.35 -5.15
C LEU A 495 19.53 -14.81 -6.36
N SER A 496 18.39 -15.40 -6.64
CA SER A 496 17.51 -14.97 -7.73
C SER A 496 16.05 -15.27 -7.41
N THR A 497 15.14 -14.78 -8.27
CA THR A 497 13.70 -15.04 -8.14
C THR A 497 13.31 -16.48 -8.49
N ALA A 498 14.23 -17.29 -9.03
CA ALA A 498 14.01 -18.72 -9.26
C ALA A 498 14.01 -19.55 -7.96
N LEU A 499 14.64 -19.06 -6.90
CA LEU A 499 14.61 -19.71 -5.60
C LEU A 499 13.22 -19.60 -4.96
N THR A 500 12.82 -20.65 -4.24
CA THR A 500 11.62 -20.56 -3.39
C THR A 500 11.78 -19.46 -2.33
N ALA A 501 10.68 -19.03 -1.72
CA ALA A 501 10.75 -18.02 -0.66
C ALA A 501 11.62 -18.48 0.53
N VAL A 502 11.50 -19.75 0.90
CA VAL A 502 12.27 -20.38 2.00
C VAL A 502 13.76 -20.43 1.65
N ASP A 503 14.11 -20.93 0.46
CA ASP A 503 15.51 -21.02 0.04
C ASP A 503 16.15 -19.64 -0.10
N ARG A 504 15.41 -18.65 -0.56
CA ARG A 504 15.88 -17.27 -0.68
C ARG A 504 16.14 -16.64 0.69
N ALA A 505 15.27 -16.86 1.66
CA ALA A 505 15.48 -16.42 3.04
C ALA A 505 16.73 -17.09 3.66
N ALA A 506 16.86 -18.41 3.49
CA ALA A 506 18.02 -19.16 3.96
C ALA A 506 19.33 -18.68 3.30
N ALA A 507 19.32 -18.44 1.99
CA ALA A 507 20.47 -17.91 1.27
C ALA A 507 20.84 -16.50 1.76
N SER A 508 19.85 -15.62 1.95
CA SER A 508 20.07 -14.28 2.47
C SER A 508 20.71 -14.28 3.86
N GLU A 509 20.28 -15.18 4.75
CA GLU A 509 20.87 -15.31 6.08
C GLU A 509 22.30 -15.85 6.05
N ARG A 510 22.60 -16.83 5.16
CA ARG A 510 23.99 -17.29 4.97
C ARG A 510 24.89 -16.18 4.46
N ILE A 511 24.44 -15.44 3.44
CA ILE A 511 25.16 -14.31 2.86
C ILE A 511 25.45 -13.25 3.93
N LYS A 512 24.47 -12.89 4.76
CA LYS A 512 24.66 -11.93 5.87
C LYS A 512 25.73 -12.41 6.85
N LYS A 513 25.71 -13.68 7.24
CA LYS A 513 26.71 -14.28 8.16
C LYS A 513 28.09 -14.23 7.54
N ARG A 514 28.24 -14.61 6.27
CA ARG A 514 29.52 -14.56 5.54
C ARG A 514 30.07 -13.13 5.43
N LEU A 515 29.22 -12.15 5.15
CA LEU A 515 29.63 -10.73 5.09
C LEU A 515 30.03 -10.15 6.46
N GLN A 516 29.54 -10.71 7.57
CA GLN A 516 29.94 -10.32 8.92
C GLN A 516 31.28 -10.95 9.34
N ASP A 517 31.64 -12.08 8.76
CA ASP A 517 32.90 -12.76 9.02
C ASP A 517 34.01 -12.13 8.19
N GLN A 518 34.86 -11.34 8.82
CA GLN A 518 36.00 -10.66 8.17
C GLN A 518 37.08 -11.63 7.66
N THR A 519 37.03 -12.89 8.06
CA THR A 519 37.98 -13.92 7.63
C THR A 519 37.51 -14.65 6.37
N ASP A 520 36.19 -14.69 6.11
CA ASP A 520 35.57 -15.28 4.92
C ASP A 520 35.50 -14.26 3.78
N THR A 521 36.58 -14.10 3.06
CA THR A 521 36.70 -13.04 2.04
C THR A 521 36.73 -13.52 0.61
N ASP A 522 37.00 -14.81 0.35
CA ASP A 522 37.18 -15.33 -1.02
C ASP A 522 35.97 -16.09 -1.55
N TRP A 523 34.89 -15.38 -1.77
CA TRP A 523 33.66 -15.94 -2.34
C TRP A 523 32.92 -14.92 -3.22
N THR A 524 31.96 -15.42 -4.00
CA THR A 524 31.18 -14.64 -4.96
C THR A 524 29.70 -14.90 -4.80
N LEU A 525 28.90 -13.83 -4.66
CA LEU A 525 27.46 -13.88 -4.83
C LEU A 525 27.11 -13.63 -6.30
N VAL A 526 26.47 -14.60 -6.94
CA VAL A 526 25.86 -14.40 -8.26
C VAL A 526 24.36 -14.18 -8.08
N ALA A 527 23.87 -13.04 -8.55
CA ALA A 527 22.49 -12.65 -8.32
C ALA A 527 21.85 -11.99 -9.53
N THR A 528 20.53 -11.85 -9.49
CA THR A 528 19.79 -10.95 -10.37
C THR A 528 19.55 -9.59 -9.68
N SER A 529 18.83 -8.68 -10.32
CA SER A 529 18.46 -7.36 -9.75
C SER A 529 17.71 -7.44 -8.40
N CYS A 530 17.34 -8.63 -7.94
CA CYS A 530 16.69 -8.80 -6.62
C CYS A 530 17.56 -8.37 -5.43
N VAL A 531 18.88 -8.14 -5.64
CA VAL A 531 19.82 -7.63 -4.62
C VAL A 531 20.11 -6.14 -4.75
N GLU A 532 19.61 -5.47 -5.79
CA GLU A 532 19.84 -4.02 -6.02
C GLU A 532 19.03 -3.16 -5.07
N ALA A 533 17.89 -3.65 -4.64
CA ALA A 533 17.03 -2.94 -3.71
C ALA A 533 16.64 -3.86 -2.54
N GLY A 534 16.74 -3.35 -1.33
CA GLY A 534 16.21 -4.00 -0.13
C GLY A 534 17.08 -5.06 0.52
N VAL A 535 18.36 -5.10 0.22
CA VAL A 535 19.30 -5.98 0.93
C VAL A 535 20.48 -5.12 1.40
N ASP A 536 20.75 -5.14 2.70
CA ASP A 536 21.89 -4.42 3.28
C ASP A 536 23.14 -5.31 3.18
N PHE A 537 23.60 -5.50 1.94
CA PHE A 537 24.84 -6.21 1.64
C PHE A 537 25.95 -5.22 1.30
N SER A 538 27.18 -5.52 1.70
CA SER A 538 28.35 -4.71 1.40
C SER A 538 29.48 -5.59 0.90
N PHE A 539 29.74 -5.53 -0.40
CA PHE A 539 30.78 -6.29 -1.08
C PHE A 539 32.00 -5.41 -1.39
N ARG A 540 33.16 -6.03 -1.49
CA ARG A 540 34.39 -5.33 -1.84
C ARG A 540 34.48 -5.01 -3.33
N THR A 541 34.04 -5.93 -4.18
CA THR A 541 34.02 -5.77 -5.63
C THR A 541 32.63 -6.10 -6.17
N GLY A 542 32.09 -5.27 -7.05
CA GLY A 542 30.81 -5.51 -7.73
C GLY A 542 30.99 -5.53 -9.25
N PHE A 543 30.30 -6.47 -9.88
CA PHE A 543 30.15 -6.57 -11.34
C PHE A 543 28.67 -6.44 -11.67
N ARG A 544 28.36 -5.60 -12.63
CA ARG A 544 26.98 -5.41 -13.08
C ARG A 544 26.90 -5.50 -14.60
N GLU A 545 26.15 -6.46 -15.09
CA GLU A 545 25.79 -6.50 -16.51
C GLU A 545 25.06 -5.21 -16.90
N VAL A 546 25.38 -4.65 -18.05
CA VAL A 546 24.83 -3.36 -18.51
C VAL A 546 23.30 -3.38 -18.50
N SER A 547 22.73 -2.36 -17.87
CA SER A 547 21.30 -2.14 -17.73
C SER A 547 21.02 -0.64 -17.70
N SER A 548 20.03 -0.16 -16.96
CA SER A 548 19.76 1.27 -16.80
C SER A 548 20.81 1.94 -15.92
N LEU A 549 21.02 3.25 -16.09
CA LEU A 549 21.86 4.05 -15.20
C LEU A 549 21.43 3.91 -13.73
N LEU A 550 20.14 3.79 -13.51
CA LEU A 550 19.54 3.61 -12.19
C LEU A 550 20.00 2.30 -11.53
N SER A 551 19.93 1.17 -12.27
CA SER A 551 20.45 -0.12 -11.78
C SER A 551 21.94 -0.06 -11.44
N LEU A 552 22.74 0.69 -12.22
CA LEU A 552 24.15 0.88 -11.93
C LEU A 552 24.37 1.62 -10.60
N LEU A 553 23.59 2.67 -10.33
CA LEU A 553 23.67 3.43 -9.09
C LEU A 553 23.19 2.58 -7.88
N GLN A 554 22.18 1.75 -8.05
CA GLN A 554 21.71 0.85 -7.00
C GLN A 554 22.71 -0.27 -6.71
N ALA A 555 23.29 -0.88 -7.75
CA ALA A 555 24.34 -1.89 -7.59
C ALA A 555 25.59 -1.31 -6.89
N ALA A 556 25.94 -0.09 -7.21
CA ALA A 556 27.05 0.62 -6.57
C ALA A 556 26.84 0.80 -5.05
N ALA A 557 25.61 1.02 -4.62
CA ALA A 557 25.28 1.13 -3.20
C ALA A 557 25.55 -0.15 -2.40
N SER A 558 25.39 -1.32 -3.05
CA SER A 558 25.67 -2.65 -2.47
C SER A 558 27.15 -3.04 -2.48
N THR A 559 28.03 -2.22 -3.08
CA THR A 559 29.49 -2.48 -3.20
C THR A 559 30.35 -1.55 -2.36
N GLY A 560 29.77 -0.78 -1.47
CA GLY A 560 30.53 0.16 -0.62
C GLY A 560 31.00 -0.47 0.69
N MET A 561 32.30 -0.42 0.96
CA MET A 561 32.96 -0.97 2.15
C MET A 561 32.23 -0.71 3.46
N ALA A 562 32.02 -1.76 4.22
CA ALA A 562 31.97 -1.70 5.67
C ALA A 562 33.40 -1.47 6.20
N GLN A 563 33.59 -0.36 6.91
CA GLN A 563 34.73 0.01 7.78
C GLN A 563 36.10 0.33 7.16
N SER A 564 36.53 1.51 7.50
CA SER A 564 37.90 2.02 7.64
C SER A 564 39.04 1.00 7.44
N LEU A 565 39.49 0.86 6.21
CA LEU A 565 40.89 0.56 5.98
C LEU A 565 41.56 1.87 5.52
N LYS A 566 42.46 2.41 6.34
CA LYS A 566 43.32 3.51 5.98
C LYS A 566 43.90 3.28 4.57
N PRO A 567 43.93 4.28 3.69
CA PRO A 567 44.57 4.12 2.40
C PRO A 567 46.04 3.78 2.64
N ARG A 568 46.48 2.57 2.30
CA ARG A 568 47.90 2.34 2.07
C ARG A 568 48.25 3.05 0.77
N CYS A 569 48.88 4.21 0.91
CA CYS A 569 49.66 4.81 -0.16
C CYS A 569 50.72 3.80 -0.58
N GLY A 570 50.81 3.56 -1.88
CA GLY A 570 51.99 2.94 -2.48
C GLY A 570 51.66 1.78 -3.41
N ALA A 571 51.54 1.99 -4.68
CA ALA A 571 52.56 1.74 -5.68
C ALA A 571 51.99 1.93 -7.07
N SER A 572 52.60 2.83 -7.79
CA SER A 572 52.58 2.95 -9.24
C SER A 572 53.13 1.68 -9.91
N ALA A 573 52.41 1.16 -10.89
CA ALA A 573 52.85 0.74 -12.22
C ALA A 573 51.65 0.28 -13.04
#